data_4dd2ac1ae12cb8b0fad592a615cb3261
#
_entry.id   4dd2ac1ae12cb8b0fad592a615cb3261
#
_cell.length_a   1.000
_cell.length_b   1.000
_cell.length_c   1.000
_cell.angle_alpha   90.00
_cell.angle_beta   90.00
_cell.angle_gamma   90.00
#
_symmetry.space_group_name_H-M   'P 1'
#
loop_
_entity.id
_entity.type
_entity.pdbx_description
1 polymer ?
#
loop_
_entity_poly.entity_id
_entity_poly.type
_entity_poly.pdbx_seq_one_letter_code
_entity_poly.pdbx_strand_id
1 'polypeptide(L)'
;MLISFHEPDNDRNQVLYCRLGNGDRALIDRFVQKYVSSGYPPKTFDYKGEDIIIYPMADGDFLACYLTEDFLVLSCQKKLIEEVIDIRKTGKSLATDPVFKEVRAPKKSPTVATVYTRLAGMMGWTEFDMKLKDDFIYFSGVSHYVDTCFNFINVIRQQESVKGFPGEVLPSTTFYFSKQSVTDWTSLLAYGDSREYIPAGVDDDSGMQERNREISRYL
;
A
#
# COMPACT_ATOMS: atom_id res chain seq x y z
N MET A 1 6.62 6.51 -12.82
CA MET A 1 5.31 6.75 -12.19
C MET A 1 5.29 6.08 -10.82
N LEU A 2 4.76 6.73 -9.80
CA LEU A 2 4.56 6.20 -8.46
C LEU A 2 3.12 6.51 -8.04
N ILE A 3 2.49 5.60 -7.31
CA ILE A 3 1.16 5.80 -6.71
C ILE A 3 1.29 5.51 -5.22
N SER A 4 0.79 6.41 -4.37
CA SER A 4 0.63 6.16 -2.95
C SER A 4 -0.84 6.10 -2.56
N PHE A 5 -1.14 5.22 -1.60
CA PHE A 5 -2.47 5.04 -1.02
C PHE A 5 -2.43 5.50 0.43
N HIS A 6 -3.48 6.18 0.86
CA HIS A 6 -3.58 6.80 2.18
C HIS A 6 -4.86 6.37 2.90
N GLU A 7 -4.86 6.44 4.22
CA GLU A 7 -6.05 6.21 5.03
C GLU A 7 -6.98 7.45 5.06
N PRO A 8 -8.28 7.25 5.19
CA PRO A 8 -9.01 5.99 5.10
C PRO A 8 -8.90 5.38 3.71
N ASP A 9 -8.88 4.03 3.64
CA ASP A 9 -8.69 3.30 2.38
C ASP A 9 -9.93 3.46 1.47
N ASN A 10 -9.81 4.34 0.49
CA ASN A 10 -10.80 4.54 -0.55
C ASN A 10 -10.14 5.07 -1.83
N ASP A 11 -10.85 4.98 -2.95
CA ASP A 11 -10.36 5.35 -4.29
C ASP A 11 -9.91 6.81 -4.42
N ARG A 12 -10.37 7.69 -3.52
CA ARG A 12 -10.02 9.12 -3.53
C ARG A 12 -8.75 9.42 -2.76
N ASN A 13 -8.33 8.51 -1.87
CA ASN A 13 -7.15 8.69 -1.02
C ASN A 13 -5.88 8.17 -1.68
N GLN A 14 -5.70 8.53 -2.94
CA GLN A 14 -4.55 8.19 -3.75
C GLN A 14 -3.83 9.43 -4.22
N VAL A 15 -2.51 9.33 -4.34
CA VAL A 15 -1.67 10.35 -4.95
C VAL A 15 -0.84 9.72 -6.04
N LEU A 16 -0.95 10.25 -7.24
CA LEU A 16 -0.16 9.86 -8.40
C LEU A 16 1.00 10.83 -8.58
N TYR A 17 2.21 10.30 -8.74
CA TYR A 17 3.43 11.05 -8.99
C TYR A 17 4.02 10.65 -10.34
N CYS A 18 4.24 11.61 -11.22
CA CYS A 18 4.89 11.42 -12.49
C CYS A 18 6.15 12.29 -12.56
N ARG A 19 7.29 11.68 -12.82
CA ARG A 19 8.49 12.44 -13.17
C ARG A 19 8.31 12.99 -14.57
N LEU A 20 8.69 14.25 -14.77
CA LEU A 20 8.60 14.94 -16.03
C LEU A 20 9.94 14.94 -16.75
N GLY A 21 9.89 14.75 -18.05
CA GLY A 21 10.98 14.99 -18.97
C GLY A 21 10.79 16.29 -19.75
N ASN A 22 11.76 16.60 -20.58
CA ASN A 22 11.69 17.79 -21.44
C ASN A 22 10.49 17.71 -22.41
N GLY A 23 9.61 18.70 -22.36
CA GLY A 23 8.43 18.79 -23.23
C GLY A 23 7.16 18.09 -22.69
N ASP A 24 7.22 17.37 -21.60
CA ASP A 24 6.06 16.65 -21.02
C ASP A 24 4.96 17.59 -20.53
N ARG A 25 5.32 18.80 -20.11
CA ARG A 25 4.35 19.81 -19.65
C ARG A 25 3.26 20.10 -20.69
N ALA A 26 3.64 20.27 -21.94
CA ALA A 26 2.68 20.51 -23.02
C ALA A 26 1.80 19.28 -23.34
N LEU A 27 2.29 18.08 -23.06
CA LEU A 27 1.50 16.85 -23.16
C LEU A 27 0.49 16.74 -22.02
N ILE A 28 0.88 17.09 -20.81
CA ILE A 28 0.01 17.13 -19.63
C ILE A 28 -1.13 18.12 -19.84
N ASP A 29 -0.84 19.35 -20.26
CA ASP A 29 -1.86 20.36 -20.53
C ASP A 29 -2.88 19.86 -21.54
N ARG A 30 -2.43 19.23 -22.63
CA ARG A 30 -3.32 18.62 -23.63
C ARG A 30 -4.13 17.45 -23.08
N PHE A 31 -3.52 16.59 -22.27
CA PHE A 31 -4.21 15.48 -21.64
C PHE A 31 -5.31 15.96 -20.71
N VAL A 32 -4.99 16.89 -19.83
CA VAL A 32 -5.94 17.47 -18.88
C VAL A 32 -7.09 18.16 -19.61
N GLN A 33 -6.80 18.97 -20.61
CA GLN A 33 -7.84 19.64 -21.41
C GLN A 33 -8.76 18.64 -22.12
N LYS A 34 -8.22 17.53 -22.62
CA LYS A 34 -8.99 16.54 -23.39
C LYS A 34 -9.81 15.59 -22.53
N TYR A 35 -9.28 15.15 -21.39
CA TYR A 35 -9.85 14.03 -20.63
C TYR A 35 -10.37 14.41 -19.24
N VAL A 36 -9.92 15.51 -18.67
CA VAL A 36 -10.28 15.93 -17.31
C VAL A 36 -11.24 17.13 -17.31
N SER A 37 -11.12 18.02 -18.30
CA SER A 37 -11.91 19.24 -18.34
C SER A 37 -13.40 18.95 -18.55
N SER A 38 -14.22 19.37 -17.60
CA SER A 38 -15.68 19.29 -17.64
C SER A 38 -16.35 20.49 -18.35
N GLY A 39 -15.59 21.32 -19.03
CA GLY A 39 -16.07 22.60 -19.58
C GLY A 39 -16.06 23.74 -18.57
N TYR A 40 -15.74 23.49 -17.30
CA TYR A 40 -15.49 24.51 -16.30
C TYR A 40 -14.02 24.89 -16.25
N PRO A 41 -13.70 26.20 -16.10
CA PRO A 41 -12.31 26.63 -16.00
C PRO A 41 -11.67 26.11 -14.72
N PRO A 42 -10.39 25.69 -14.77
CA PRO A 42 -9.65 25.31 -13.57
C PRO A 42 -9.49 26.51 -12.62
N LYS A 43 -9.35 26.22 -11.35
CA LYS A 43 -9.08 27.22 -10.30
C LYS A 43 -7.71 26.99 -9.70
N THR A 44 -6.94 28.05 -9.53
CA THR A 44 -5.65 27.99 -8.85
C THR A 44 -5.79 28.46 -7.41
N PHE A 45 -5.18 27.72 -6.50
CA PHE A 45 -5.10 28.04 -5.08
C PHE A 45 -3.64 28.11 -4.67
N ASP A 46 -3.25 29.20 -4.05
CA ASP A 46 -1.94 29.29 -3.39
C ASP A 46 -1.95 28.49 -2.08
N TYR A 47 -0.93 27.67 -1.91
CA TYR A 47 -0.65 26.99 -0.64
C TYR A 47 0.83 27.15 -0.30
N LYS A 48 1.12 28.01 0.66
CA LYS A 48 2.49 28.30 1.12
C LYS A 48 3.42 28.74 -0.02
N GLY A 49 2.90 29.53 -0.98
CA GLY A 49 3.65 30.03 -2.15
C GLY A 49 3.82 29.00 -3.28
N GLU A 50 3.05 27.92 -3.26
CA GLU A 50 2.99 26.92 -4.33
C GLU A 50 1.57 26.86 -4.90
N ASP A 51 1.43 26.77 -6.21
CA ASP A 51 0.15 26.73 -6.89
C ASP A 51 -0.43 25.31 -6.93
N ILE A 52 -1.65 25.14 -6.44
CA ILE A 52 -2.47 23.95 -6.61
C ILE A 52 -3.56 24.27 -7.61
N ILE A 53 -3.59 23.56 -8.73
CA ILE A 53 -4.61 23.72 -9.77
C ILE A 53 -5.70 22.68 -9.55
N ILE A 54 -6.95 23.13 -9.44
CA ILE A 54 -8.13 22.27 -9.29
C ILE A 54 -8.87 22.24 -10.61
N TYR A 55 -9.00 21.05 -11.18
CA TYR A 55 -9.78 20.78 -12.38
C TYR A 55 -11.13 20.15 -11.96
N PRO A 56 -12.26 20.87 -12.16
CA PRO A 56 -13.58 20.27 -11.92
C PRO A 56 -13.84 19.15 -12.93
N MET A 57 -14.39 18.02 -12.46
CA MET A 57 -14.77 16.89 -13.30
C MET A 57 -16.29 16.85 -13.54
N ALA A 58 -16.71 16.11 -14.56
CA ALA A 58 -18.10 16.08 -15.00
C ALA A 58 -19.06 15.42 -13.99
N ASP A 59 -18.54 14.55 -13.14
CA ASP A 59 -19.26 13.81 -12.08
C ASP A 59 -19.45 14.62 -10.78
N GLY A 60 -19.01 15.89 -10.77
CA GLY A 60 -19.05 16.75 -9.59
C GLY A 60 -17.82 16.60 -8.68
N ASP A 61 -16.88 15.73 -9.02
CA ASP A 61 -15.60 15.62 -8.38
C ASP A 61 -14.59 16.63 -8.90
N PHE A 62 -13.38 16.55 -8.42
CA PHE A 62 -12.27 17.37 -8.89
C PHE A 62 -10.96 16.62 -8.89
N LEU A 63 -10.04 17.05 -9.73
CA LEU A 63 -8.66 16.60 -9.72
C LEU A 63 -7.78 17.77 -9.27
N ALA A 64 -7.08 17.59 -8.16
CA ALA A 64 -6.07 18.52 -7.68
C ALA A 64 -4.72 18.18 -8.31
N CYS A 65 -4.04 19.19 -8.81
CA CYS A 65 -2.78 19.07 -9.52
C CYS A 65 -1.74 20.02 -8.91
N TYR A 66 -0.56 19.47 -8.61
CA TYR A 66 0.62 20.24 -8.26
C TYR A 66 1.71 19.95 -9.30
N LEU A 67 2.11 20.97 -10.02
CA LEU A 67 3.03 20.86 -11.14
C LEU A 67 4.31 21.66 -10.87
N THR A 68 5.45 20.99 -10.91
CA THR A 68 6.78 21.57 -10.82
C THR A 68 7.54 21.42 -12.15
N GLU A 69 8.81 21.84 -12.19
CA GLU A 69 9.66 21.60 -13.35
C GLU A 69 9.95 20.10 -13.55
N ASP A 70 10.10 19.35 -12.43
CA ASP A 70 10.59 17.97 -12.44
C ASP A 70 9.51 16.92 -12.33
N PHE A 71 8.34 17.26 -11.78
CA PHE A 71 7.28 16.28 -11.53
C PHE A 71 5.88 16.89 -11.46
N LEU A 72 4.92 16.04 -11.73
CA LEU A 72 3.50 16.24 -11.60
C LEU A 72 2.96 15.40 -10.45
N VAL A 73 2.12 15.97 -9.60
CA VAL A 73 1.38 15.27 -8.54
C VAL A 73 -0.11 15.48 -8.77
N LEU A 74 -0.87 14.40 -8.72
CA LEU A 74 -2.32 14.39 -8.91
C LEU A 74 -3.02 13.66 -7.76
N SER A 75 -4.15 14.19 -7.33
CA SER A 75 -5.02 13.54 -6.34
C SER A 75 -6.46 14.05 -6.46
N CYS A 76 -7.44 13.20 -6.13
CA CYS A 76 -8.81 13.63 -5.90
C CYS A 76 -9.01 14.27 -4.51
N GLN A 77 -7.94 14.41 -3.72
CA GLN A 77 -7.93 15.04 -2.40
C GLN A 77 -6.94 16.19 -2.36
N LYS A 78 -7.44 17.42 -2.30
CA LYS A 78 -6.58 18.64 -2.20
C LYS A 78 -5.64 18.56 -1.00
N LYS A 79 -6.12 18.04 0.14
CA LYS A 79 -5.35 17.89 1.37
C LYS A 79 -4.09 17.04 1.17
N LEU A 80 -4.16 15.96 0.40
CA LEU A 80 -2.99 15.12 0.10
C LEU A 80 -1.95 15.87 -0.74
N ILE A 81 -2.38 16.76 -1.63
CA ILE A 81 -1.46 17.63 -2.38
C ILE A 81 -0.78 18.65 -1.44
N GLU A 82 -1.52 19.22 -0.49
CA GLU A 82 -0.97 20.12 0.53
C GLU A 82 0.09 19.40 1.39
N GLU A 83 -0.17 18.16 1.78
CA GLU A 83 0.80 17.32 2.50
C GLU A 83 2.07 17.05 1.68
N VAL A 84 1.95 16.79 0.38
CA VAL A 84 3.12 16.63 -0.52
C VAL A 84 3.98 17.91 -0.55
N ILE A 85 3.34 19.08 -0.64
CA ILE A 85 4.04 20.38 -0.61
C ILE A 85 4.76 20.54 0.74
N ASP A 86 4.11 20.21 1.84
CA ASP A 86 4.71 20.30 3.18
C ASP A 86 5.90 19.36 3.35
N ILE A 87 5.80 18.13 2.88
CA ILE A 87 6.89 17.16 2.88
C ILE A 87 8.08 17.68 2.06
N ARG A 88 7.81 18.24 0.88
CA ARG A 88 8.86 18.82 0.03
C ARG A 88 9.61 19.96 0.73
N LYS A 89 8.89 20.84 1.43
CA LYS A 89 9.47 21.99 2.15
C LYS A 89 10.22 21.57 3.41
N THR A 90 9.73 20.58 4.13
CA THR A 90 10.34 20.12 5.39
C THR A 90 11.42 19.07 5.21
N GLY A 91 11.47 18.39 4.07
CA GLY A 91 12.35 17.28 3.79
C GLY A 91 12.03 15.98 4.58
N LYS A 92 10.96 15.96 5.37
CA LYS A 92 10.54 14.80 6.18
C LYS A 92 9.71 13.83 5.33
N SER A 93 10.35 13.22 4.34
CA SER A 93 9.70 12.25 3.48
C SER A 93 9.88 10.81 3.97
N LEU A 94 9.10 9.89 3.44
CA LEU A 94 9.27 8.45 3.65
C LEU A 94 10.69 7.97 3.32
N ALA A 95 11.37 8.61 2.36
CA ALA A 95 12.76 8.31 2.03
C ALA A 95 13.75 8.58 3.18
N THR A 96 13.36 9.34 4.20
CA THR A 96 14.17 9.60 5.40
C THR A 96 13.86 8.65 6.55
N ASP A 97 12.78 7.88 6.45
CA ASP A 97 12.39 6.87 7.44
C ASP A 97 13.44 5.73 7.49
N PRO A 98 14.05 5.44 8.64
CA PRO A 98 15.09 4.42 8.74
C PRO A 98 14.59 3.02 8.43
N VAL A 99 13.36 2.68 8.84
CA VAL A 99 12.76 1.37 8.60
C VAL A 99 12.47 1.18 7.11
N PHE A 100 11.96 2.21 6.45
CA PHE A 100 11.73 2.17 5.00
C PHE A 100 13.03 2.06 4.20
N LYS A 101 14.10 2.70 4.66
CA LYS A 101 15.43 2.59 4.02
C LYS A 101 15.99 1.17 4.02
N GLU A 102 15.75 0.42 5.08
CA GLU A 102 16.21 -0.97 5.17
C GLU A 102 15.51 -1.88 4.15
N VAL A 103 14.20 -1.67 3.95
CA VAL A 103 13.42 -2.44 2.97
C VAL A 103 13.72 -2.00 1.55
N ARG A 104 13.97 -0.71 1.33
CA ARG A 104 14.31 -0.13 0.03
C ARG A 104 15.76 -0.40 -0.35
N ALA A 105 16.16 -1.66 -0.42
CA ALA A 105 17.50 -2.02 -0.89
C ALA A 105 17.67 -1.77 -2.41
N PRO A 106 18.90 -1.49 -2.88
CA PRO A 106 19.18 -1.38 -4.30
C PRO A 106 18.83 -2.67 -5.03
N LYS A 107 18.05 -2.59 -6.09
CA LYS A 107 17.64 -3.75 -6.89
C LYS A 107 18.81 -4.28 -7.72
N LYS A 108 19.04 -5.59 -7.65
CA LYS A 108 20.06 -6.27 -8.48
C LYS A 108 19.58 -6.55 -9.91
N SER A 109 18.27 -6.58 -10.12
CA SER A 109 17.67 -6.84 -11.43
C SER A 109 16.49 -5.90 -11.67
N PRO A 110 16.21 -5.54 -12.94
CA PRO A 110 15.05 -4.71 -13.26
C PRO A 110 13.75 -5.44 -12.91
N THR A 111 12.79 -4.69 -12.38
CA THR A 111 11.45 -5.14 -12.04
C THR A 111 10.44 -4.32 -12.84
N VAL A 112 9.30 -4.90 -13.14
CA VAL A 112 8.21 -4.18 -13.83
C VAL A 112 7.57 -3.18 -12.89
N ALA A 113 7.34 -3.61 -11.65
CA ALA A 113 6.86 -2.76 -10.57
C ALA A 113 7.40 -3.25 -9.23
N THR A 114 7.49 -2.34 -8.27
CA THR A 114 7.76 -2.66 -6.87
C THR A 114 6.62 -2.07 -6.03
N VAL A 115 6.06 -2.89 -5.16
CA VAL A 115 5.01 -2.50 -4.22
C VAL A 115 5.63 -2.47 -2.83
N TYR A 116 5.48 -1.35 -2.14
CA TYR A 116 5.80 -1.21 -0.72
C TYR A 116 4.50 -1.12 0.05
N THR A 117 4.33 -1.96 1.06
CA THR A 117 3.13 -1.94 1.88
C THR A 117 3.48 -1.99 3.36
N ARG A 118 2.65 -1.34 4.17
CA ARG A 118 2.69 -1.37 5.62
C ARG A 118 1.35 -1.86 6.11
N LEU A 119 1.23 -3.17 6.23
CA LEU A 119 0.00 -3.79 6.68
C LEU A 119 -0.20 -3.57 8.18
N ALA A 120 -1.44 -3.29 8.57
CA ALA A 120 -1.82 -3.22 9.97
C ALA A 120 -1.45 -4.53 10.69
N GLY A 121 -0.83 -4.42 11.86
CA GLY A 121 -0.36 -5.57 12.64
C GLY A 121 0.99 -6.15 12.21
N MET A 122 1.60 -5.70 11.11
CA MET A 122 2.94 -6.12 10.70
C MET A 122 4.05 -5.16 11.11
N MET A 123 3.79 -4.11 11.84
CA MET A 123 4.70 -3.09 12.40
C MET A 123 5.91 -2.67 11.55
N GLY A 124 6.03 -3.15 10.31
CA GLY A 124 7.14 -2.90 9.41
C GLY A 124 6.69 -2.80 7.96
N TRP A 125 7.63 -2.42 7.10
CA TRP A 125 7.43 -2.37 5.67
C TRP A 125 7.69 -3.72 5.02
N THR A 126 6.87 -4.05 4.03
CA THR A 126 7.09 -5.18 3.13
C THR A 126 7.25 -4.65 1.72
N GLU A 127 8.23 -5.18 1.01
CA GLU A 127 8.49 -4.89 -0.39
C GLU A 127 8.18 -6.13 -1.24
N PHE A 128 7.44 -5.94 -2.33
CA PHE A 128 7.18 -6.96 -3.33
C PHE A 128 7.63 -6.48 -4.70
N ASP A 129 8.48 -7.24 -5.35
CA ASP A 129 8.84 -7.06 -6.74
C ASP A 129 7.93 -7.87 -7.65
N MET A 130 7.29 -7.20 -8.59
CA MET A 130 6.52 -7.83 -9.64
C MET A 130 7.44 -8.16 -10.82
N LYS A 131 7.45 -9.41 -11.23
CA LYS A 131 8.16 -9.91 -12.41
C LYS A 131 7.16 -10.58 -13.33
N LEU A 132 7.20 -10.20 -14.60
CA LEU A 132 6.39 -10.83 -15.64
C LEU A 132 7.25 -11.90 -16.31
N LYS A 133 6.67 -13.07 -16.52
CA LYS A 133 7.14 -14.12 -17.42
C LYS A 133 6.00 -14.48 -18.36
N ASP A 134 6.30 -15.22 -19.42
CA ASP A 134 5.37 -15.45 -20.54
C ASP A 134 3.95 -15.82 -20.09
N ASP A 135 3.81 -16.70 -19.09
CA ASP A 135 2.52 -17.22 -18.65
C ASP A 135 2.16 -16.85 -17.21
N PHE A 136 3.02 -16.14 -16.48
CA PHE A 136 2.73 -15.82 -15.07
C PHE A 136 3.28 -14.49 -14.59
N ILE A 137 2.63 -14.01 -13.53
CA ILE A 137 3.06 -12.86 -12.74
C ILE A 137 3.63 -13.41 -11.42
N TYR A 138 4.89 -13.08 -11.14
CA TYR A 138 5.54 -13.41 -9.88
C TYR A 138 5.60 -12.20 -8.98
N PHE A 139 5.29 -12.42 -7.71
CA PHE A 139 5.61 -11.49 -6.65
C PHE A 139 6.65 -12.15 -5.74
N SER A 140 7.77 -11.49 -5.54
CA SER A 140 8.80 -11.89 -4.59
C SER A 140 9.19 -10.70 -3.75
N GLY A 141 9.39 -10.87 -2.45
CA GLY A 141 9.59 -9.72 -1.60
C GLY A 141 10.34 -10.02 -0.31
N VAL A 142 10.57 -8.95 0.43
CA VAL A 142 11.22 -8.95 1.73
C VAL A 142 10.35 -8.17 2.71
N SER A 143 10.10 -8.74 3.87
CA SER A 143 9.43 -8.05 4.96
C SER A 143 10.46 -7.66 6.02
N HIS A 144 10.46 -6.40 6.38
CA HIS A 144 11.17 -5.96 7.57
C HIS A 144 10.40 -6.42 8.81
N TYR A 145 11.10 -6.91 9.80
CA TYR A 145 10.49 -7.30 11.07
C TYR A 145 11.18 -6.58 12.23
N VAL A 146 10.45 -6.43 13.32
CA VAL A 146 10.95 -5.81 14.55
C VAL A 146 10.98 -6.88 15.63
N ASP A 147 12.18 -7.25 16.08
CA ASP A 147 12.38 -8.33 17.07
C ASP A 147 11.68 -8.06 18.41
N THR A 148 11.50 -6.78 18.76
CA THR A 148 10.90 -6.38 20.04
C THR A 148 9.37 -6.47 20.06
N CYS A 149 8.75 -6.77 18.94
CA CYS A 149 7.29 -6.79 18.81
C CYS A 149 6.82 -8.20 18.50
N PHE A 150 5.85 -8.69 19.29
CA PHE A 150 5.15 -9.93 18.97
C PHE A 150 4.18 -9.68 17.80
N ASN A 151 4.56 -10.11 16.62
CA ASN A 151 3.79 -9.95 15.41
C ASN A 151 3.77 -11.23 14.56
N PHE A 152 2.85 -11.29 13.58
CA PHE A 152 2.64 -12.46 12.75
C PHE A 152 3.90 -12.90 11.96
N ILE A 153 4.72 -11.96 11.51
CA ILE A 153 5.96 -12.28 10.80
C ILE A 153 6.94 -13.01 11.72
N ASN A 154 7.06 -12.60 12.98
CA ASN A 154 7.93 -13.28 13.95
C ASN A 154 7.46 -14.70 14.22
N VAL A 155 6.15 -14.91 14.30
CA VAL A 155 5.58 -16.26 14.47
C VAL A 155 5.90 -17.14 13.25
N ILE A 156 5.69 -16.64 12.03
CA ILE A 156 5.97 -17.42 10.80
C ILE A 156 7.45 -17.72 10.65
N ARG A 157 8.36 -16.81 10.99
CA ARG A 157 9.81 -17.04 10.92
C ARG A 157 10.32 -18.14 11.82
N GLN A 158 9.63 -18.42 12.90
CA GLN A 158 9.96 -19.50 13.84
C GLN A 158 9.48 -20.87 13.34
N GLN A 159 8.63 -20.91 12.32
CA GLN A 159 8.12 -22.14 11.77
C GLN A 159 9.12 -22.82 10.84
N GLU A 160 9.22 -24.13 10.91
CA GLU A 160 10.02 -24.91 9.96
C GLU A 160 9.26 -25.11 8.66
N SER A 161 10.00 -25.17 7.55
CA SER A 161 9.39 -25.41 6.24
C SER A 161 8.96 -26.87 6.11
N VAL A 162 7.67 -27.13 5.96
CA VAL A 162 7.10 -28.45 5.72
C VAL A 162 6.97 -28.71 4.22
N LYS A 163 7.55 -29.83 3.76
CA LYS A 163 7.43 -30.30 2.37
C LYS A 163 6.05 -30.93 2.15
N GLY A 164 5.61 -30.88 0.94
CA GLY A 164 4.35 -31.49 0.49
C GLY A 164 3.30 -30.44 0.09
N PHE A 165 2.43 -30.85 -0.77
CA PHE A 165 1.31 -30.06 -1.25
C PHE A 165 0.05 -30.94 -1.29
N PRO A 166 -0.98 -30.65 -0.48
CA PRO A 166 -2.19 -31.44 -0.44
C PRO A 166 -3.17 -31.08 -1.58
N GLY A 167 -2.64 -30.85 -2.80
CA GLY A 167 -3.47 -30.49 -3.96
C GLY A 167 -4.58 -31.48 -4.26
N GLU A 168 -4.38 -32.73 -3.87
CA GLU A 168 -5.35 -33.83 -4.03
C GLU A 168 -6.65 -33.63 -3.24
N VAL A 169 -6.63 -32.83 -2.18
CA VAL A 169 -7.82 -32.55 -1.36
C VAL A 169 -8.53 -31.23 -1.74
N LEU A 170 -7.95 -30.48 -2.66
CA LEU A 170 -8.56 -29.22 -3.11
C LEU A 170 -9.60 -29.48 -4.19
N PRO A 171 -10.86 -29.01 -4.03
CA PRO A 171 -11.87 -29.06 -5.06
C PRO A 171 -11.43 -28.31 -6.32
N SER A 172 -11.81 -28.79 -7.50
CA SER A 172 -11.50 -28.12 -8.79
C SER A 172 -12.10 -26.71 -8.91
N THR A 173 -13.07 -26.37 -8.09
CA THR A 173 -13.70 -25.04 -8.00
C THR A 173 -12.95 -24.07 -7.09
N THR A 174 -11.81 -24.47 -6.52
CA THR A 174 -11.03 -23.62 -5.63
C THR A 174 -10.53 -22.39 -6.39
N PHE A 175 -10.96 -21.23 -5.99
CA PHE A 175 -10.59 -19.94 -6.57
C PHE A 175 -9.27 -19.41 -5.99
N TYR A 176 -9.05 -19.60 -4.70
CA TYR A 176 -7.86 -19.13 -3.98
C TYR A 176 -7.49 -20.11 -2.87
N PHE A 177 -6.22 -20.33 -2.69
CA PHE A 177 -5.71 -21.00 -1.51
C PHE A 177 -4.37 -20.42 -1.10
N SER A 178 -4.04 -20.54 0.18
CA SER A 178 -2.69 -20.25 0.67
C SER A 178 -2.19 -21.45 1.47
N LYS A 179 -0.89 -21.68 1.39
CA LYS A 179 -0.21 -22.72 2.17
C LYS A 179 0.79 -22.07 3.11
N GLN A 180 0.67 -22.40 4.37
CA GLN A 180 1.62 -21.99 5.41
C GLN A 180 2.09 -23.22 6.16
N SER A 181 3.38 -23.27 6.48
CA SER A 181 3.90 -24.31 7.36
C SER A 181 3.70 -23.86 8.80
N VAL A 182 3.05 -24.70 9.60
CA VAL A 182 2.86 -24.48 11.03
C VAL A 182 3.43 -25.69 11.75
N THR A 183 4.57 -25.53 12.40
CA THR A 183 5.25 -26.57 13.17
C THR A 183 5.18 -26.31 14.67
N ASP A 184 5.00 -25.07 15.06
CA ASP A 184 4.78 -24.65 16.43
C ASP A 184 3.42 -23.95 16.59
N TRP A 185 2.43 -24.74 16.96
CA TRP A 185 1.08 -24.28 17.23
C TRP A 185 0.99 -23.39 18.48
N THR A 186 1.89 -23.57 19.45
CA THR A 186 1.88 -22.79 20.69
C THR A 186 2.16 -21.32 20.40
N SER A 187 3.16 -21.05 19.56
CA SER A 187 3.46 -19.67 19.14
C SER A 187 2.31 -19.03 18.34
N LEU A 188 1.64 -19.83 17.49
CA LEU A 188 0.51 -19.34 16.70
C LEU A 188 -0.71 -19.01 17.57
N LEU A 189 -1.04 -19.87 18.52
CA LEU A 189 -2.13 -19.65 19.48
C LEU A 189 -1.84 -18.44 20.37
N ALA A 190 -0.62 -18.34 20.90
CA ALA A 190 -0.21 -17.17 21.69
C ALA A 190 -0.30 -15.86 20.91
N TYR A 191 -0.05 -15.88 19.59
CA TYR A 191 -0.26 -14.72 18.72
C TYR A 191 -1.76 -14.41 18.57
N GLY A 192 -2.61 -15.43 18.40
CA GLY A 192 -4.07 -15.26 18.37
C GLY A 192 -4.57 -14.59 19.64
N ASP A 193 -4.20 -15.14 20.79
CA ASP A 193 -4.61 -14.61 22.10
C ASP A 193 -4.12 -13.18 22.34
N SER A 194 -2.92 -12.81 21.87
CA SER A 194 -2.37 -11.47 22.01
C SER A 194 -3.15 -10.41 21.20
N ARG A 195 -3.85 -10.81 20.13
CA ARG A 195 -4.70 -9.93 19.33
C ARG A 195 -6.06 -9.66 19.96
N GLU A 196 -6.50 -10.48 20.91
CA GLU A 196 -7.73 -10.22 21.66
C GLU A 196 -7.61 -8.97 22.56
N TYR A 197 -6.40 -8.48 22.81
CA TYR A 197 -6.18 -7.22 23.47
C TYR A 197 -6.25 -6.04 22.48
N ILE A 198 -7.40 -5.83 21.87
CA ILE A 198 -7.71 -4.58 21.19
C ILE A 198 -8.18 -3.60 22.26
N PRO A 199 -7.55 -2.43 22.43
CA PRO A 199 -8.02 -1.43 23.39
C PRO A 199 -9.49 -1.11 23.14
N ALA A 200 -10.29 -1.07 24.19
CA ALA A 200 -11.70 -0.75 24.12
C ALA A 200 -11.92 0.57 23.37
N GLY A 201 -12.58 0.52 22.22
CA GLY A 201 -12.85 1.68 21.35
C GLY A 201 -12.94 1.39 19.87
N VAL A 202 -12.62 0.17 19.43
CA VAL A 202 -12.88 -0.31 18.06
C VAL A 202 -14.04 -1.28 18.14
N ASP A 203 -15.05 -1.06 17.30
CA ASP A 203 -16.31 -1.82 17.29
C ASP A 203 -16.08 -3.33 17.42
N ASP A 204 -16.68 -3.86 18.48
CA ASP A 204 -16.65 -5.26 18.90
C ASP A 204 -17.39 -6.13 17.86
N ASP A 205 -16.65 -6.73 16.94
CA ASP A 205 -17.17 -7.82 16.11
C ASP A 205 -17.16 -9.12 16.93
N SER A 206 -18.13 -9.24 17.84
CA SER A 206 -18.36 -10.41 18.70
C SER A 206 -18.46 -11.74 17.93
N GLY A 207 -18.72 -11.69 16.62
CA GLY A 207 -18.74 -12.84 15.73
C GLY A 207 -17.36 -13.46 15.45
N MET A 208 -16.27 -12.71 15.66
CA MET A 208 -14.92 -13.22 15.42
C MET A 208 -14.38 -14.04 16.58
N GLN A 209 -14.74 -13.70 17.81
CA GLN A 209 -14.36 -14.45 19.02
C GLN A 209 -15.03 -15.82 19.08
N GLU A 210 -16.28 -15.91 18.69
CA GLU A 210 -17.02 -17.16 18.66
C GLU A 210 -16.48 -18.12 17.58
N ARG A 211 -16.11 -17.59 16.44
CA ARG A 211 -15.48 -18.34 15.33
C ARG A 211 -14.10 -18.89 15.69
N ASN A 212 -13.28 -18.12 16.38
CA ASN A 212 -11.97 -18.57 16.85
C ASN A 212 -12.08 -19.64 17.96
N ARG A 213 -13.06 -19.55 18.83
CA ARG A 213 -13.37 -20.59 19.82
C ARG A 213 -13.88 -21.89 19.20
N GLU A 214 -14.67 -21.80 18.13
CA GLU A 214 -15.09 -23.00 17.40
C GLU A 214 -13.92 -23.68 16.70
N ILE A 215 -13.07 -22.95 16.00
CA ILE A 215 -11.88 -23.50 15.33
C ILE A 215 -10.95 -24.18 16.35
N SER A 216 -10.76 -23.60 17.54
CA SER A 216 -9.95 -24.21 18.62
C SER A 216 -10.54 -25.50 19.20
N ARG A 217 -11.80 -25.82 18.92
CA ARG A 217 -12.43 -27.08 19.35
C ARG A 217 -12.26 -28.21 18.36
N TYR A 218 -11.86 -27.91 17.12
CA TYR A 218 -11.68 -28.91 16.05
C TYR A 218 -10.20 -29.15 15.70
N LEU A 219 -9.27 -28.47 16.38
CA LEU A 219 -7.83 -28.67 16.33
C LEU A 219 -7.33 -29.33 17.64
#